data_8f019065c8d8999ce3147968639dbc68
#
_entry.id   8f019065c8d8999ce3147968639dbc68
#
_cell.length_a   1.000
_cell.length_b   1.000
_cell.length_c   1.000
_cell.angle_alpha   90.00
_cell.angle_beta   90.00
_cell.angle_gamma   90.00
#
_symmetry.space_group_name_H-M   'P 1'
#
loop_
_entity.id
_entity.type
_entity.pdbx_description
1 polymer ?
#
loop_
_entity_poly.entity_id
_entity_poly.type
_entity_poly.pdbx_seq_one_letter_code
_entity_poly.pdbx_strand_id
1 'polypeptide(L)'
;MFLHALVAIVLFAGIAHGALAEGEYMSVSTKAGSFEDVRDAVEMAITDRGLVINNVSHVGDMLERTGKELGATKQIYLKAEVLEFCSAVVSRNMMEPDPDNIVFCPYTISVYVVPEKPNEVRVAYRKPQTVGSPVSRKALKAVDELLSGIVKEALQ
;
A
#
# COMPACT_ATOMS: atom_id res chain seq x y z
N MET A 1 -56.66 -9.30 39.49
CA MET A 1 -55.48 -8.45 39.69
C MET A 1 -54.39 -9.03 38.80
N PHE A 2 -54.32 -8.55 37.57
CA PHE A 2 -53.36 -9.05 36.53
C PHE A 2 -52.14 -8.16 36.49
N LEU A 3 -51.00 -8.75 36.83
CA LEU A 3 -49.70 -8.08 36.82
C LEU A 3 -49.10 -8.21 35.42
N HIS A 4 -49.02 -7.09 34.68
CA HIS A 4 -48.38 -7.04 33.37
C HIS A 4 -46.87 -6.84 33.56
N ALA A 5 -46.08 -7.86 33.25
CA ALA A 5 -44.63 -7.75 33.19
C ALA A 5 -44.24 -7.11 31.85
N LEU A 6 -43.68 -5.89 31.87
CA LEU A 6 -43.06 -5.21 30.77
C LEU A 6 -41.65 -5.81 30.56
N VAL A 7 -41.46 -6.55 29.46
CA VAL A 7 -40.14 -6.98 29.00
C VAL A 7 -39.53 -5.85 28.17
N ALA A 8 -38.52 -5.19 28.72
CA ALA A 8 -37.73 -4.20 27.99
C ALA A 8 -36.71 -4.93 27.11
N ILE A 9 -36.92 -4.89 25.80
CA ILE A 9 -35.93 -5.37 24.79
C ILE A 9 -34.89 -4.28 24.65
N VAL A 10 -33.71 -4.50 25.21
CA VAL A 10 -32.53 -3.66 24.97
C VAL A 10 -31.94 -4.06 23.61
N LEU A 11 -32.19 -3.25 22.60
CA LEU A 11 -31.48 -3.35 21.29
C LEU A 11 -30.02 -2.93 21.50
N PHE A 12 -29.13 -3.90 21.56
CA PHE A 12 -27.69 -3.66 21.39
C PHE A 12 -27.43 -3.28 19.93
N ALA A 13 -27.36 -1.98 19.67
CA ALA A 13 -26.79 -1.48 18.40
C ALA A 13 -25.29 -1.79 18.41
N GLY A 14 -24.92 -2.92 17.79
CA GLY A 14 -23.54 -3.25 17.54
C GLY A 14 -22.93 -2.18 16.64
N ILE A 15 -22.02 -1.37 17.19
CA ILE A 15 -21.19 -0.46 16.40
C ILE A 15 -20.25 -1.34 15.58
N ALA A 16 -20.61 -1.56 14.32
CA ALA A 16 -19.70 -2.14 13.34
C ALA A 16 -18.52 -1.17 13.20
N HIS A 17 -17.41 -1.47 13.86
CA HIS A 17 -16.13 -0.83 13.58
C HIS A 17 -15.72 -1.31 12.20
N GLY A 18 -16.12 -0.57 11.17
CA GLY A 18 -15.73 -0.80 9.79
C GLY A 18 -14.22 -0.69 9.68
N ALA A 19 -13.62 -1.64 9.01
CA ALA A 19 -12.23 -1.59 8.54
C ALA A 19 -12.08 -0.48 7.47
N LEU A 20 -12.27 0.78 7.86
CA LEU A 20 -12.17 1.96 6.98
C LEU A 20 -10.74 2.48 6.84
N ALA A 21 -9.79 1.96 7.61
CA ALA A 21 -8.43 2.47 7.63
C ALA A 21 -7.58 2.07 6.41
N GLU A 22 -7.76 0.88 5.84
CA GLU A 22 -6.95 0.41 4.71
C GLU A 22 -7.16 1.23 3.43
N GLY A 23 -8.39 1.65 3.13
CA GLY A 23 -8.71 2.37 1.90
C GLY A 23 -8.25 3.83 1.84
N GLU A 24 -7.98 4.48 2.96
CA GLU A 24 -7.65 5.91 3.03
C GLU A 24 -6.15 6.17 2.86
N TYR A 25 -5.28 5.36 3.48
CA TYR A 25 -3.84 5.60 3.54
C TYR A 25 -3.01 4.71 2.62
N MET A 26 -3.54 3.56 2.23
CA MET A 26 -2.85 2.62 1.37
C MET A 26 -3.80 1.98 0.36
N SER A 27 -3.22 1.50 -0.74
CA SER A 27 -3.86 0.60 -1.69
C SER A 27 -3.19 -0.76 -1.58
N VAL A 28 -3.97 -1.83 -1.45
CA VAL A 28 -3.49 -3.21 -1.46
C VAL A 28 -4.28 -3.96 -2.51
N SER A 29 -3.57 -4.53 -3.47
CA SER A 29 -4.13 -5.41 -4.51
C SER A 29 -3.48 -6.78 -4.41
N THR A 30 -4.17 -7.83 -4.84
CA THR A 30 -3.68 -9.20 -4.76
C THR A 30 -3.73 -9.89 -6.12
N LYS A 31 -2.76 -10.77 -6.37
CA LYS A 31 -2.73 -11.67 -7.53
C LYS A 31 -2.28 -13.05 -7.10
N ALA A 32 -2.95 -14.09 -7.60
CA ALA A 32 -2.47 -15.46 -7.48
C ALA A 32 -1.28 -15.67 -8.42
N GLY A 33 -0.22 -16.31 -7.94
CA GLY A 33 0.98 -16.57 -8.74
C GLY A 33 2.25 -16.61 -7.92
N SER A 34 3.40 -16.64 -8.59
CA SER A 34 4.70 -16.57 -7.93
C SER A 34 5.04 -15.13 -7.56
N PHE A 35 5.82 -14.98 -6.48
CA PHE A 35 6.33 -13.67 -6.07
C PHE A 35 7.17 -13.03 -7.17
N GLU A 36 8.03 -13.82 -7.81
CA GLU A 36 8.94 -13.40 -8.85
C GLU A 36 8.19 -12.83 -10.05
N ASP A 37 7.19 -13.55 -10.56
CA ASP A 37 6.41 -13.10 -11.73
C ASP A 37 5.68 -11.78 -11.46
N VAL A 38 5.09 -11.64 -10.28
CA VAL A 38 4.37 -10.40 -9.92
C VAL A 38 5.35 -9.25 -9.67
N ARG A 39 6.48 -9.53 -9.02
CA ARG A 39 7.54 -8.55 -8.78
C ARG A 39 8.12 -8.03 -10.09
N ASP A 40 8.41 -8.93 -11.04
CA ASP A 40 8.96 -8.58 -12.35
C ASP A 40 7.91 -7.81 -13.19
N ALA A 41 6.63 -8.17 -13.09
CA ALA A 41 5.56 -7.41 -13.73
C ALA A 41 5.44 -5.98 -13.17
N VAL A 42 5.63 -5.78 -11.86
CA VAL A 42 5.68 -4.42 -11.26
C VAL A 42 6.89 -3.64 -11.76
N GLU A 43 8.06 -4.27 -11.81
CA GLU A 43 9.27 -3.64 -12.35
C GLU A 43 9.08 -3.23 -13.81
N MET A 44 8.53 -4.11 -14.64
CA MET A 44 8.25 -3.84 -16.04
C MET A 44 7.23 -2.70 -16.18
N ALA A 45 6.15 -2.70 -15.42
CA ALA A 45 5.15 -1.62 -15.46
C ALA A 45 5.71 -0.25 -15.03
N ILE A 46 6.76 -0.21 -14.20
CA ILE A 46 7.50 1.01 -13.86
C ILE A 46 8.39 1.44 -15.03
N THR A 47 9.21 0.52 -15.55
CA THR A 47 10.25 0.82 -16.57
C THR A 47 9.65 1.12 -17.94
N ASP A 48 8.56 0.49 -18.34
CA ASP A 48 7.84 0.77 -19.60
C ASP A 48 7.27 2.19 -19.66
N ARG A 49 7.09 2.82 -18.50
CA ARG A 49 6.76 4.26 -18.39
C ARG A 49 7.97 5.19 -18.48
N GLY A 50 9.17 4.65 -18.75
CA GLY A 50 10.42 5.39 -18.76
C GLY A 50 10.89 5.85 -17.38
N LEU A 51 10.39 5.21 -16.31
CA LEU A 51 10.80 5.49 -14.94
C LEU A 51 11.96 4.59 -14.54
N VAL A 52 12.86 5.12 -13.70
CA VAL A 52 14.03 4.39 -13.21
C VAL A 52 13.80 3.95 -11.77
N ILE A 53 14.00 2.67 -11.51
CA ILE A 53 14.03 2.13 -10.15
C ILE A 53 15.37 2.50 -9.53
N ASN A 54 15.36 3.32 -8.50
CA ASN A 54 16.55 3.82 -7.83
C ASN A 54 17.09 2.84 -6.78
N ASN A 55 16.20 2.09 -6.16
CA ASN A 55 16.54 1.14 -5.11
C ASN A 55 15.48 0.05 -4.99
N VAL A 56 15.92 -1.14 -4.57
CA VAL A 56 15.04 -2.24 -4.13
C VAL A 56 15.45 -2.64 -2.71
N SER A 57 14.54 -2.45 -1.77
CA SER A 57 14.77 -2.83 -0.37
C SER A 57 14.25 -4.23 -0.13
N HIS A 58 15.12 -5.18 0.22
CA HIS A 58 14.79 -6.57 0.56
C HIS A 58 14.32 -6.68 2.01
N VAL A 59 13.11 -6.18 2.26
CA VAL A 59 12.52 -6.08 3.61
C VAL A 59 12.29 -7.45 4.24
N GLY A 60 11.91 -8.45 3.43
CA GLY A 60 11.72 -9.82 3.89
C GLY A 60 12.98 -10.41 4.52
N ASP A 61 14.11 -10.31 3.80
CA ASP A 61 15.41 -10.83 4.25
C ASP A 61 15.92 -10.10 5.51
N MET A 62 15.74 -8.77 5.52
CA MET A 62 16.11 -7.96 6.69
C MET A 62 15.35 -8.41 7.94
N LEU A 63 14.02 -8.59 7.83
CA LEU A 63 13.19 -8.96 8.97
C LEU A 63 13.43 -10.41 9.40
N GLU A 64 13.71 -11.33 8.47
CA GLU A 64 14.07 -12.71 8.80
C GLU A 64 15.38 -12.76 9.60
N ARG A 65 16.41 -12.05 9.14
CA ARG A 65 17.70 -11.98 9.85
C ARG A 65 17.54 -11.36 11.23
N THR A 66 16.90 -10.20 11.32
CA THR A 66 16.70 -9.50 12.58
C THR A 66 15.83 -10.31 13.55
N GLY A 67 14.82 -11.01 13.02
CA GLY A 67 13.98 -11.92 13.82
C GLY A 67 14.80 -13.00 14.51
N LYS A 68 15.71 -13.65 13.78
CA LYS A 68 16.64 -14.66 14.35
C LYS A 68 17.52 -14.09 15.43
N GLU A 69 18.10 -12.91 15.22
CA GLU A 69 18.95 -12.20 16.19
C GLU A 69 18.21 -11.83 17.49
N LEU A 70 16.92 -11.48 17.37
CA LEU A 70 16.05 -11.10 18.48
C LEU A 70 15.31 -12.29 19.13
N GLY A 71 15.51 -13.53 18.65
CA GLY A 71 14.80 -14.70 19.13
C GLY A 71 13.32 -14.72 18.81
N ALA A 72 12.88 -13.97 17.78
CA ALA A 72 11.51 -13.98 17.33
C ALA A 72 11.16 -15.29 16.61
N THR A 73 9.98 -15.84 16.92
CA THR A 73 9.51 -17.11 16.33
C THR A 73 8.51 -16.91 15.20
N LYS A 74 7.94 -15.70 15.06
CA LYS A 74 6.93 -15.39 14.03
C LYS A 74 7.62 -14.92 12.75
N GLN A 75 7.41 -15.63 11.67
CA GLN A 75 7.74 -15.16 10.32
C GLN A 75 6.67 -14.13 9.88
N ILE A 76 7.11 -12.95 9.46
CA ILE A 76 6.23 -11.85 9.05
C ILE A 76 5.89 -11.97 7.56
N TYR A 77 6.90 -12.19 6.72
CA TYR A 77 6.76 -12.39 5.29
C TYR A 77 7.46 -13.66 4.84
N LEU A 78 6.91 -14.34 3.83
CA LEU A 78 7.65 -15.36 3.08
C LEU A 78 8.65 -14.70 2.15
N LYS A 79 8.22 -13.62 1.47
CA LYS A 79 9.03 -12.75 0.63
C LYS A 79 8.49 -11.32 0.74
N ALA A 80 9.34 -10.31 0.72
CA ALA A 80 8.92 -8.91 0.68
C ALA A 80 10.02 -8.02 0.11
N GLU A 81 9.69 -7.27 -0.92
CA GLU A 81 10.53 -6.23 -1.52
C GLU A 81 9.76 -4.92 -1.66
N VAL A 82 10.50 -3.82 -1.60
CA VAL A 82 9.98 -2.47 -1.84
C VAL A 82 10.79 -1.84 -2.96
N LEU A 83 10.12 -1.58 -4.09
CA LEU A 83 10.70 -0.91 -5.25
C LEU A 83 10.52 0.59 -5.09
N GLU A 84 11.62 1.33 -5.17
CA GLU A 84 11.69 2.78 -5.02
C GLU A 84 12.03 3.45 -6.35
N PHE A 85 11.25 4.44 -6.76
CA PHE A 85 11.41 5.14 -8.02
C PHE A 85 10.87 6.57 -7.96
N CYS A 86 11.20 7.37 -8.97
CA CYS A 86 10.68 8.73 -9.13
C CYS A 86 10.24 8.98 -10.58
N SER A 87 9.27 9.86 -10.73
CA SER A 87 8.93 10.49 -12.01
C SER A 87 9.34 11.94 -11.98
N ALA A 88 10.33 12.34 -12.77
CA ALA A 88 10.82 13.72 -12.78
C ALA A 88 9.70 14.73 -13.07
N VAL A 89 8.81 14.42 -14.03
CA VAL A 89 7.71 15.29 -14.43
C VAL A 89 6.65 15.39 -13.33
N VAL A 90 6.18 14.24 -12.81
CA VAL A 90 5.13 14.21 -11.78
C VAL A 90 5.65 14.81 -10.47
N SER A 91 6.89 14.52 -10.08
CA SER A 91 7.51 15.08 -8.89
C SER A 91 7.69 16.59 -8.99
N ARG A 92 8.14 17.11 -10.15
CA ARG A 92 8.24 18.55 -10.37
C ARG A 92 6.88 19.23 -10.24
N ASN A 93 5.85 18.70 -10.92
CA ASN A 93 4.50 19.25 -10.87
C ASN A 93 3.91 19.22 -9.44
N MET A 94 4.30 18.23 -8.62
CA MET A 94 3.88 18.09 -7.23
C MET A 94 4.56 19.12 -6.32
N MET A 95 5.87 19.38 -6.52
CA MET A 95 6.67 20.26 -5.67
C MET A 95 6.59 21.74 -6.07
N GLU A 96 6.22 22.05 -7.31
CA GLU A 96 6.13 23.43 -7.80
C GLU A 96 5.07 24.26 -7.05
N PRO A 97 3.84 23.76 -6.78
CA PRO A 97 2.86 24.49 -5.97
C PRO A 97 3.14 24.47 -4.46
N ASP A 98 3.95 23.52 -3.97
CA ASP A 98 4.28 23.36 -2.55
C ASP A 98 5.55 22.50 -2.42
N PRO A 99 6.70 23.12 -2.08
CA PRO A 99 7.97 22.39 -1.91
C PRO A 99 7.93 21.32 -0.80
N ASP A 100 7.06 21.46 0.21
CA ASP A 100 6.94 20.50 1.31
C ASP A 100 6.33 19.16 0.82
N ASN A 101 5.73 19.12 -0.36
CA ASN A 101 5.31 17.87 -1.01
C ASN A 101 6.49 16.93 -1.31
N ILE A 102 7.74 17.35 -1.12
CA ILE A 102 8.93 16.48 -1.23
C ILE A 102 8.82 15.24 -0.33
N VAL A 103 8.05 15.29 0.75
CA VAL A 103 7.81 14.16 1.68
C VAL A 103 7.12 12.97 1.00
N PHE A 104 6.49 13.17 -0.16
CA PHE A 104 5.87 12.11 -0.96
C PHE A 104 6.82 11.48 -2.00
N CYS A 105 8.07 11.94 -2.07
CA CYS A 105 9.10 11.41 -2.96
C CYS A 105 10.25 10.84 -2.11
N PRO A 106 10.82 9.67 -2.46
CA PRO A 106 10.51 8.83 -3.62
C PRO A 106 9.20 8.05 -3.50
N TYR A 107 8.63 7.64 -4.65
CA TYR A 107 7.49 6.73 -4.68
C TYR A 107 7.94 5.31 -4.39
N THR A 108 7.08 4.53 -3.74
CA THR A 108 7.37 3.14 -3.40
C THR A 108 6.18 2.23 -3.72
N ILE A 109 6.48 1.06 -4.28
CA ILE A 109 5.54 -0.05 -4.41
C ILE A 109 6.13 -1.26 -3.70
N SER A 110 5.37 -1.84 -2.79
CA SER A 110 5.73 -3.04 -2.04
C SER A 110 5.12 -4.27 -2.69
N VAL A 111 5.93 -5.32 -2.90
CA VAL A 111 5.46 -6.64 -3.34
C VAL A 111 5.79 -7.63 -2.23
N TYR A 112 4.82 -8.38 -1.74
CA TYR A 112 5.05 -9.28 -0.62
C TYR A 112 4.06 -10.45 -0.54
N VAL A 113 4.49 -11.51 0.14
CA VAL A 113 3.70 -12.70 0.44
C VAL A 113 3.72 -12.93 1.95
N VAL A 114 2.54 -13.11 2.54
CA VAL A 114 2.39 -13.43 3.97
C VAL A 114 2.28 -14.94 4.18
N PRO A 115 2.77 -15.49 5.32
CA PRO A 115 2.73 -16.94 5.58
C PRO A 115 1.32 -17.55 5.55
N GLU A 116 0.31 -16.80 5.95
CA GLU A 116 -1.08 -17.24 6.00
C GLU A 116 -1.71 -17.45 4.60
N LYS A 117 -1.09 -16.84 3.56
CA LYS A 117 -1.57 -16.90 2.18
C LYS A 117 -0.41 -17.06 1.19
N PRO A 118 0.26 -18.20 1.17
CA PRO A 118 1.51 -18.41 0.43
C PRO A 118 1.38 -18.33 -1.09
N ASN A 119 0.17 -18.50 -1.63
CA ASN A 119 -0.12 -18.44 -3.07
C ASN A 119 -0.76 -17.10 -3.50
N GLU A 120 -0.83 -16.13 -2.61
CA GLU A 120 -1.38 -14.80 -2.88
C GLU A 120 -0.27 -13.75 -2.74
N VAL A 121 0.14 -13.16 -3.84
CA VAL A 121 1.09 -12.03 -3.84
C VAL A 121 0.31 -10.75 -3.66
N ARG A 122 0.76 -9.91 -2.75
CA ARG A 122 0.21 -8.59 -2.48
C ARG A 122 1.09 -7.52 -3.08
N VAL A 123 0.45 -6.57 -3.75
CA VAL A 123 1.10 -5.37 -4.27
C VAL A 123 0.45 -4.16 -3.62
N ALA A 124 1.24 -3.37 -2.92
CA ALA A 124 0.72 -2.26 -2.12
C ALA A 124 1.55 -0.98 -2.30
N TYR A 125 0.88 0.15 -2.17
CA TYR A 125 1.54 1.45 -2.10
C TYR A 125 0.81 2.37 -1.10
N ARG A 126 1.56 3.34 -0.55
CA ARG A 126 1.00 4.39 0.29
C ARG A 126 0.39 5.47 -0.59
N LYS A 127 -0.90 5.74 -0.41
CA LYS A 127 -1.61 6.82 -1.12
C LYS A 127 -1.09 8.17 -0.65
N PRO A 128 -0.68 9.07 -1.57
CA PRO A 128 -0.39 10.45 -1.20
C PRO A 128 -1.65 11.11 -0.66
N GLN A 129 -1.54 11.73 0.51
CA GLN A 129 -2.65 12.50 1.05
C GLN A 129 -2.83 13.79 0.25
N THR A 130 -4.04 14.06 -0.22
CA THR A 130 -4.36 15.24 -1.01
C THR A 130 -4.54 16.46 -0.09
N VAL A 131 -3.42 17.07 0.32
CA VAL A 131 -3.35 18.20 1.24
C VAL A 131 -2.95 19.50 0.52
N GLY A 132 -3.01 20.62 1.22
CA GLY A 132 -2.55 21.91 0.74
C GLY A 132 -3.55 22.65 -0.17
N SER A 133 -3.03 23.48 -1.05
CA SER A 133 -3.82 24.29 -2.00
C SER A 133 -4.59 23.42 -3.02
N PRO A 134 -5.59 23.94 -3.73
CA PRO A 134 -6.26 23.18 -4.79
C PRO A 134 -5.31 22.65 -5.87
N VAL A 135 -4.23 23.41 -6.17
CA VAL A 135 -3.20 23.01 -7.15
C VAL A 135 -2.35 21.86 -6.59
N SER A 136 -1.92 21.96 -5.33
CA SER A 136 -1.19 20.88 -4.63
C SER A 136 -2.02 19.59 -4.59
N ARG A 137 -3.28 19.68 -4.17
CA ARG A 137 -4.18 18.50 -4.14
C ARG A 137 -4.34 17.83 -5.49
N LYS A 138 -4.47 18.62 -6.58
CA LYS A 138 -4.54 18.09 -7.94
C LYS A 138 -3.25 17.36 -8.33
N ALA A 139 -2.09 17.91 -7.98
CA ALA A 139 -0.79 17.31 -8.27
C ALA A 139 -0.57 16.02 -7.47
N LEU A 140 -0.94 15.98 -6.18
CA LEU A 140 -0.88 14.76 -5.36
C LEU A 140 -1.82 13.66 -5.86
N LYS A 141 -3.00 14.04 -6.38
CA LYS A 141 -3.88 13.07 -7.05
C LYS A 141 -3.25 12.45 -8.30
N ALA A 142 -2.49 13.22 -9.08
CA ALA A 142 -1.77 12.68 -10.23
C ALA A 142 -0.68 11.66 -9.83
N VAL A 143 -0.08 11.82 -8.64
CA VAL A 143 0.82 10.80 -8.07
C VAL A 143 0.05 9.51 -7.76
N ASP A 144 -1.12 9.59 -7.12
CA ASP A 144 -1.96 8.42 -6.85
C ASP A 144 -2.40 7.71 -8.15
N GLU A 145 -2.77 8.49 -9.17
CA GLU A 145 -3.11 7.97 -10.50
C GLU A 145 -1.95 7.24 -11.18
N LEU A 146 -0.72 7.75 -11.03
CA LEU A 146 0.49 7.08 -11.52
C LEU A 146 0.69 5.73 -10.82
N LEU A 147 0.67 5.72 -9.48
CA LEU A 147 0.90 4.51 -8.68
C LEU A 147 -0.18 3.45 -8.92
N SER A 148 -1.45 3.86 -8.91
CA SER A 148 -2.57 2.95 -9.20
C SER A 148 -2.52 2.40 -10.62
N GLY A 149 -2.09 3.21 -11.59
CA GLY A 149 -1.90 2.78 -12.98
C GLY A 149 -0.81 1.72 -13.13
N ILE A 150 0.33 1.87 -12.44
CA ILE A 150 1.40 0.88 -12.42
C ILE A 150 0.89 -0.44 -11.82
N VAL A 151 0.27 -0.39 -10.65
CA VAL A 151 -0.25 -1.60 -9.97
C VAL A 151 -1.30 -2.30 -10.82
N LYS A 152 -2.23 -1.56 -11.42
CA LYS A 152 -3.27 -2.12 -12.28
C LYS A 152 -2.69 -2.84 -13.51
N GLU A 153 -1.67 -2.28 -14.13
CA GLU A 153 -1.00 -2.89 -15.29
C GLU A 153 -0.25 -4.17 -14.88
N ALA A 154 0.53 -4.12 -13.81
CA ALA A 154 1.29 -5.27 -13.32
C ALA A 154 0.41 -6.47 -12.94
N LEU A 155 -0.85 -6.25 -12.61
CA LEU A 155 -1.79 -7.29 -12.17
C LEU A 155 -2.74 -7.78 -13.27
N GLN A 156 -2.64 -7.29 -14.49
CA GLN A 156 -3.37 -7.83 -15.64
C GLN A 156 -2.77 -9.16 -16.06
#